data_d6799606af31bf7a5554ab4ae67a1c9e
#
_entry.id   d6799606af31bf7a5554ab4ae67a1c9e
#
_cell.length_a   1.000
_cell.length_b   1.000
_cell.length_c   1.000
_cell.angle_alpha   90.00
_cell.angle_beta   90.00
_cell.angle_gamma   90.00
#
_symmetry.space_group_name_H-M   'P 1'
#
loop_
_entity.id
_entity.type
_entity.pdbx_description
1 polymer ?
#
loop_
_entity_poly.entity_id
_entity_poly.type
_entity_poly.pdbx_seq_one_letter_code
_entity_poly.pdbx_strand_id
1 'polypeptide(L)'
;MPYIPLMQLQQLRYFTAVADTRHFTRAAEREHVAQPSLSQQIRSLERELGAELFHRARGHITLTDAGETLLPLARRILADAETARREVQDVAQLRRGRLRLGAPPSLCASLVPDVLSAFHATYPGVDLIVTENGSQDLVRALADGALDLALIITPLPVQAPALATSELLREELVVVSAPDRPAPVTGRRTRIHVEDLRGRPLAMFRRGYDLREFTTAACRTAGFEPTFTVEGGEMDAVLGFVRAGLGIAVVPSMVAERSGLRITPFATPGMHRVVSVAHRGDVSPSRAARELERILKEHLGLGPSAAPRPRPGPPRGPRGAVAGDRDRP
;
A
#
# COMPACT_ATOMS: atom_id res chain seq x y z
N MET A 1 -2.23 39.54 28.00
CA MET A 1 -1.67 38.24 27.62
C MET A 1 -0.47 38.49 26.71
N PRO A 2 0.71 37.90 26.94
CA PRO A 2 1.81 38.03 26.00
C PRO A 2 1.37 37.42 24.67
N TYR A 3 1.56 38.15 23.59
CA TYR A 3 1.37 37.65 22.22
C TYR A 3 2.39 36.52 21.99
N ILE A 4 1.92 35.29 22.02
CA ILE A 4 2.74 34.15 21.59
C ILE A 4 2.68 34.19 20.05
N PRO A 5 3.78 34.48 19.36
CA PRO A 5 3.80 34.43 17.91
C PRO A 5 3.44 32.99 17.51
N LEU A 6 2.34 32.83 16.79
CA LEU A 6 1.86 31.53 16.34
C LEU A 6 2.60 31.16 15.06
N MET A 7 3.35 30.08 15.11
CA MET A 7 3.96 29.42 13.95
C MET A 7 2.94 29.30 12.79
N GLN A 8 3.30 29.83 11.62
CA GLN A 8 2.40 29.86 10.46
C GLN A 8 2.54 28.62 9.61
N LEU A 9 1.44 28.13 9.03
CA LEU A 9 1.46 27.00 8.08
C LEU A 9 2.40 27.24 6.89
N GLN A 10 2.52 28.49 6.44
CA GLN A 10 3.43 28.86 5.36
C GLN A 10 4.90 28.67 5.75
N GLN A 11 5.27 28.97 6.98
CA GLN A 11 6.64 28.74 7.48
C GLN A 11 6.95 27.25 7.54
N LEU A 12 6.00 26.42 7.96
CA LEU A 12 6.14 24.97 7.95
C LEU A 12 6.28 24.42 6.52
N ARG A 13 5.52 24.94 5.55
CA ARG A 13 5.66 24.57 4.14
C ARG A 13 7.06 24.87 3.61
N TYR A 14 7.60 26.05 3.89
CA TYR A 14 8.94 26.43 3.45
C TYR A 14 10.00 25.58 4.14
N PHE A 15 9.83 25.30 5.44
CA PHE A 15 10.73 24.43 6.19
C PHE A 15 10.77 23.03 5.57
N THR A 16 9.61 22.40 5.32
CA THR A 16 9.54 21.07 4.71
C THR A 16 10.11 21.07 3.28
N ALA A 17 9.86 22.11 2.48
CA ALA A 17 10.41 22.24 1.14
C ALA A 17 11.94 22.29 1.13
N VAL A 18 12.56 23.02 2.09
CA VAL A 18 14.02 23.04 2.24
C VAL A 18 14.57 21.72 2.73
N ALA A 19 13.89 21.07 3.68
CA ALA A 19 14.29 19.76 4.19
C ALA A 19 14.31 18.70 3.07
N ASP A 20 13.29 18.69 2.21
CA ASP A 20 13.16 17.75 1.09
C ASP A 20 14.19 18.00 -0.02
N THR A 21 14.38 19.28 -0.42
CA THR A 21 15.27 19.63 -1.52
C THR A 21 16.74 19.79 -1.12
N ARG A 22 17.00 19.95 0.17
CA ARG A 22 18.32 20.28 0.76
C ARG A 22 18.98 21.49 0.11
N HIS A 23 18.15 22.42 -0.42
CA HIS A 23 18.62 23.58 -1.15
C HIS A 23 17.59 24.71 -1.13
N PHE A 24 17.96 25.89 -0.59
CA PHE A 24 17.06 27.03 -0.45
C PHE A 24 16.50 27.55 -1.78
N THR A 25 17.34 27.62 -2.82
CA THR A 25 16.89 28.11 -4.14
C THR A 25 15.88 27.14 -4.77
N ARG A 26 16.16 25.83 -4.77
CA ARG A 26 15.24 24.83 -5.29
C ARG A 26 13.93 24.78 -4.51
N ALA A 27 13.99 24.96 -3.19
CA ALA A 27 12.80 25.05 -2.36
C ALA A 27 11.96 26.29 -2.74
N ALA A 28 12.59 27.43 -2.95
CA ALA A 28 11.91 28.66 -3.36
C ALA A 28 11.27 28.53 -4.75
N GLU A 29 11.94 27.90 -5.72
CA GLU A 29 11.40 27.57 -7.04
C GLU A 29 10.16 26.67 -6.93
N ARG A 30 10.25 25.61 -6.12
CA ARG A 30 9.13 24.67 -5.85
C ARG A 30 7.91 25.38 -5.24
N GLU A 31 8.17 26.32 -4.32
CA GLU A 31 7.11 27.08 -3.64
C GLU A 31 6.68 28.35 -4.37
N HIS A 32 7.25 28.61 -5.55
CA HIS A 32 6.96 29.77 -6.41
C HIS A 32 7.16 31.12 -5.71
N VAL A 33 8.26 31.25 -4.95
CA VAL A 33 8.61 32.46 -4.21
C VAL A 33 10.07 32.87 -4.42
N ALA A 34 10.41 34.11 -4.10
CA ALA A 34 11.78 34.57 -4.10
C ALA A 34 12.58 33.91 -2.94
N GLN A 35 13.79 33.42 -3.25
CA GLN A 35 14.65 32.76 -2.26
C GLN A 35 14.91 33.63 -0.99
N PRO A 36 15.13 34.96 -1.08
CA PRO A 36 15.29 35.79 0.11
C PRO A 36 14.05 35.77 1.02
N SER A 37 12.84 35.76 0.43
CA SER A 37 11.57 35.71 1.17
C SER A 37 11.44 34.38 1.92
N LEU A 38 11.68 33.25 1.25
CA LEU A 38 11.66 31.93 1.87
C LEU A 38 12.67 31.84 3.03
N SER A 39 13.92 32.29 2.79
CA SER A 39 14.99 32.30 3.80
C SER A 39 14.63 33.17 5.01
N GLN A 40 13.97 34.32 4.80
CA GLN A 40 13.50 35.19 5.89
C GLN A 40 12.42 34.53 6.73
N GLN A 41 11.46 33.85 6.12
CA GLN A 41 10.40 33.11 6.81
C GLN A 41 10.96 31.96 7.65
N ILE A 42 11.95 31.22 7.16
CA ILE A 42 12.64 30.19 7.93
C ILE A 42 13.38 30.80 9.13
N ARG A 43 14.13 31.90 8.94
CA ARG A 43 14.78 32.59 10.07
C ARG A 43 13.77 33.11 11.10
N SER A 44 12.58 33.53 10.65
CA SER A 44 11.51 33.92 11.56
C SER A 44 11.02 32.75 12.39
N LEU A 45 10.83 31.58 11.77
CA LEU A 45 10.45 30.32 12.43
C LEU A 45 11.53 29.89 13.45
N GLU A 46 12.82 29.93 13.05
CA GLU A 46 13.95 29.58 13.91
C GLU A 46 14.01 30.50 15.16
N ARG A 47 13.78 31.80 14.98
CA ARG A 47 13.73 32.76 16.09
C ARG A 47 12.54 32.51 17.02
N GLU A 48 11.39 32.16 16.47
CA GLU A 48 10.17 31.85 17.20
C GLU A 48 10.33 30.58 18.04
N LEU A 49 10.97 29.57 17.49
CA LEU A 49 11.25 28.30 18.17
C LEU A 49 12.47 28.35 19.09
N GLY A 50 13.28 29.40 18.98
CA GLY A 50 14.51 29.55 19.76
C GLY A 50 15.62 28.57 19.39
N ALA A 51 15.53 27.95 18.20
CA ALA A 51 16.50 26.95 17.73
C ALA A 51 16.71 27.04 16.21
N GLU A 52 17.97 26.84 15.77
CA GLU A 52 18.25 26.66 14.35
C GLU A 52 17.72 25.30 13.88
N LEU A 53 17.09 25.29 12.72
CA LEU A 53 16.51 24.08 12.11
C LEU A 53 17.43 23.48 11.03
N PHE A 54 18.35 24.27 10.51
CA PHE A 54 19.29 23.86 9.46
C PHE A 54 20.75 24.20 9.79
N HIS A 55 21.64 23.24 9.59
CA HIS A 55 23.07 23.50 9.45
C HIS A 55 23.34 24.09 8.06
N ARG A 56 23.95 25.29 8.03
CA ARG A 56 24.24 26.02 6.80
C ARG A 56 25.74 25.97 6.48
N ALA A 57 26.28 24.78 6.23
CA ALA A 57 27.65 24.64 5.75
C ALA A 57 27.75 24.97 4.24
N ARG A 58 28.92 25.45 3.78
CA ARG A 58 29.10 25.77 2.35
C ARG A 58 28.77 24.58 1.45
N GLY A 59 27.68 24.69 0.69
CA GLY A 59 27.24 23.72 -0.31
C GLY A 59 26.37 22.57 0.20
N HIS A 60 26.13 22.42 1.53
CA HIS A 60 25.28 21.38 2.10
C HIS A 60 24.31 21.95 3.14
N ILE A 61 23.03 21.68 2.94
CA ILE A 61 21.98 21.97 3.90
C ILE A 61 21.55 20.64 4.52
N THR A 62 21.72 20.51 5.83
CA THR A 62 21.23 19.37 6.64
C THR A 62 20.39 19.86 7.79
N LEU A 63 19.52 19.02 8.30
CA LEU A 63 18.74 19.32 9.49
C LEU A 63 19.63 19.32 10.73
N THR A 64 19.29 20.16 11.70
CA THR A 64 19.76 20.05 13.08
C THR A 64 18.87 19.03 13.83
N ASP A 65 19.23 18.65 15.05
CA ASP A 65 18.38 17.80 15.91
C ASP A 65 16.98 18.43 16.11
N ALA A 66 16.91 19.75 16.24
CA ALA A 66 15.65 20.50 16.30
C ALA A 66 14.88 20.41 14.98
N GLY A 67 15.57 20.47 13.84
CA GLY A 67 14.98 20.29 12.51
C GLY A 67 14.47 18.88 12.29
N GLU A 68 15.22 17.87 12.71
CA GLU A 68 14.80 16.46 12.62
C GLU A 68 13.56 16.20 13.50
N THR A 69 13.50 16.81 14.69
CA THR A 69 12.33 16.73 15.57
C THR A 69 11.12 17.44 14.98
N LEU A 70 11.30 18.62 14.37
CA LEU A 70 10.20 19.40 13.80
C LEU A 70 9.66 18.77 12.51
N LEU A 71 10.48 18.12 11.69
CA LEU A 71 10.08 17.68 10.34
C LEU A 71 8.84 16.79 10.33
N PRO A 72 8.75 15.70 11.10
CA PRO A 72 7.55 14.87 11.13
C PRO A 72 6.33 15.63 11.65
N LEU A 73 6.51 16.52 12.64
CA LEU A 73 5.42 17.34 13.19
C LEU A 73 4.92 18.37 12.16
N ALA A 74 5.84 19.03 11.44
CA ALA A 74 5.49 19.98 10.40
C ALA A 74 4.71 19.33 9.25
N ARG A 75 5.16 18.17 8.79
CA ARG A 75 4.45 17.38 7.76
C ARG A 75 3.06 17.01 8.22
N ARG A 76 2.92 16.55 9.46
CA ARG A 76 1.64 16.18 10.05
C ARG A 76 0.69 17.37 10.14
N ILE A 77 1.13 18.53 10.66
CA ILE A 77 0.30 19.75 10.77
C ILE A 77 -0.19 20.19 9.38
N LEU A 78 0.69 20.18 8.38
CA LEU A 78 0.32 20.52 7.00
C LEU A 78 -0.69 19.54 6.41
N ALA A 79 -0.53 18.25 6.66
CA ALA A 79 -1.45 17.21 6.23
C ALA A 79 -2.82 17.36 6.90
N ASP A 80 -2.87 17.68 8.20
CA ASP A 80 -4.12 17.88 8.94
C ASP A 80 -4.85 19.14 8.46
N ALA A 81 -4.11 20.23 8.19
CA ALA A 81 -4.70 21.45 7.62
C ALA A 81 -5.29 21.20 6.22
N GLU A 82 -4.62 20.43 5.39
CA GLU A 82 -5.14 20.06 4.06
C GLU A 82 -6.34 19.10 4.17
N THR A 83 -6.34 18.19 5.15
CA THR A 83 -7.48 17.31 5.42
C THR A 83 -8.68 18.12 5.87
N ALA A 84 -8.51 19.03 6.82
CA ALA A 84 -9.59 19.91 7.29
C ALA A 84 -10.19 20.73 6.14
N ARG A 85 -9.33 21.30 5.27
CA ARG A 85 -9.80 22.04 4.08
C ARG A 85 -10.64 21.17 3.14
N ARG A 86 -10.19 19.93 2.91
CA ARG A 86 -10.91 18.98 2.05
C ARG A 86 -12.23 18.54 2.66
N GLU A 87 -12.26 18.15 3.93
CA GLU A 87 -13.48 17.71 4.60
C GLU A 87 -14.57 18.79 4.56
N VAL A 88 -14.21 20.06 4.74
CA VAL A 88 -15.15 21.18 4.60
C VAL A 88 -15.68 21.33 3.16
N GLN A 89 -14.82 21.10 2.16
CA GLN A 89 -15.22 21.16 0.75
C GLN A 89 -16.05 19.93 0.33
N ASP A 90 -15.82 18.77 0.94
CA ASP A 90 -16.48 17.49 0.63
C ASP A 90 -17.88 17.36 1.27
N VAL A 91 -18.27 18.26 2.19
CA VAL A 91 -19.64 18.32 2.74
C VAL A 91 -20.72 18.43 1.63
N ALA A 92 -20.33 18.87 0.44
CA ALA A 92 -21.21 19.06 -0.72
C ALA A 92 -21.30 17.87 -1.69
N GLN A 93 -20.98 16.64 -1.31
CA GLN A 93 -20.93 15.42 -2.15
C GLN A 93 -19.51 15.14 -2.69
N LEU A 94 -19.04 13.86 -2.64
CA LEU A 94 -17.78 13.32 -3.19
C LEU A 94 -17.59 13.57 -4.72
N ARG A 95 -17.82 14.81 -5.16
CA ARG A 95 -17.71 15.18 -6.58
C ARG A 95 -16.30 15.58 -6.99
N ARG A 96 -15.45 15.95 -6.04
CA ARG A 96 -14.04 16.30 -6.24
C ARG A 96 -13.28 16.02 -4.95
N GLY A 97 -12.06 15.57 -5.06
CA GLY A 97 -11.21 15.27 -3.90
C GLY A 97 -9.96 14.54 -4.32
N ARG A 98 -9.17 14.11 -3.35
CA ARG A 98 -7.95 13.32 -3.57
C ARG A 98 -7.88 12.23 -2.53
N LEU A 99 -7.51 11.03 -2.95
CA LEU A 99 -7.30 9.88 -2.09
C LEU A 99 -5.88 9.34 -2.30
N ARG A 100 -5.09 9.30 -1.23
CA ARG A 100 -3.70 8.80 -1.24
C ARG A 100 -3.66 7.44 -0.58
N LEU A 101 -3.52 6.41 -1.40
CA LEU A 101 -3.43 5.01 -0.99
C LEU A 101 -1.99 4.54 -1.02
N GLY A 102 -1.51 3.96 0.07
CA GLY A 102 -0.27 3.20 0.11
C GLY A 102 -0.52 1.70 -0.02
N ALA A 103 0.32 0.98 -0.76
CA ALA A 103 0.23 -0.47 -0.82
C ALA A 103 1.58 -1.13 -1.16
N PRO A 104 1.85 -2.35 -0.66
CA PRO A 104 3.01 -3.12 -1.11
C PRO A 104 2.93 -3.47 -2.61
N PRO A 105 4.08 -3.62 -3.29
CA PRO A 105 4.12 -3.91 -4.73
C PRO A 105 3.28 -5.13 -5.13
N SER A 106 3.26 -6.16 -4.30
CA SER A 106 2.44 -7.35 -4.55
C SER A 106 0.94 -7.08 -4.57
N LEU A 107 0.44 -6.15 -3.76
CA LEU A 107 -0.96 -5.74 -3.76
C LEU A 107 -1.26 -4.77 -4.89
N CYS A 108 -0.30 -3.90 -5.26
CA CYS A 108 -0.40 -3.05 -6.45
C CYS A 108 -0.50 -3.87 -7.73
N ALA A 109 0.18 -5.03 -7.81
CA ALA A 109 0.10 -5.95 -8.94
C ALA A 109 -1.14 -6.88 -8.93
N SER A 110 -1.90 -6.95 -7.83
CA SER A 110 -3.02 -7.91 -7.70
C SER A 110 -4.35 -7.25 -7.32
N LEU A 111 -4.52 -6.85 -6.08
CA LEU A 111 -5.80 -6.39 -5.50
C LEU A 111 -6.14 -4.93 -5.82
N VAL A 112 -5.14 -4.04 -5.74
CA VAL A 112 -5.35 -2.58 -5.83
C VAL A 112 -5.99 -2.14 -7.15
N PRO A 113 -5.60 -2.64 -8.33
CA PRO A 113 -6.21 -2.22 -9.59
C PRO A 113 -7.71 -2.46 -9.66
N ASP A 114 -8.19 -3.62 -9.20
CA ASP A 114 -9.60 -4.00 -9.24
C ASP A 114 -10.42 -3.13 -8.29
N VAL A 115 -9.91 -2.90 -7.08
CA VAL A 115 -10.55 -2.05 -6.06
C VAL A 115 -10.61 -0.59 -6.51
N LEU A 116 -9.51 -0.06 -7.07
CA LEU A 116 -9.48 1.32 -7.57
C LEU A 116 -10.37 1.50 -8.80
N SER A 117 -10.48 0.50 -9.67
CA SER A 117 -11.41 0.52 -10.80
C SER A 117 -12.86 0.64 -10.32
N ALA A 118 -13.26 -0.16 -9.34
CA ALA A 118 -14.59 -0.11 -8.73
C ALA A 118 -14.85 1.24 -8.03
N PHE A 119 -13.85 1.76 -7.32
CA PHE A 119 -13.92 3.07 -6.68
C PHE A 119 -14.09 4.20 -7.70
N HIS A 120 -13.25 4.22 -8.74
CA HIS A 120 -13.27 5.25 -9.76
C HIS A 120 -14.59 5.25 -10.57
N ALA A 121 -15.16 4.07 -10.84
CA ALA A 121 -16.46 3.95 -11.49
C ALA A 121 -17.58 4.63 -10.66
N THR A 122 -17.47 4.59 -9.32
CA THR A 122 -18.45 5.20 -8.42
C THR A 122 -18.17 6.68 -8.15
N TYR A 123 -16.88 7.06 -8.07
CA TYR A 123 -16.41 8.39 -7.70
C TYR A 123 -15.39 8.95 -8.72
N PRO A 124 -15.80 9.19 -9.98
CA PRO A 124 -14.87 9.58 -11.06
C PRO A 124 -14.21 10.94 -10.89
N GLY A 125 -14.72 11.78 -9.99
CA GLY A 125 -14.16 13.10 -9.68
C GLY A 125 -13.11 13.09 -8.57
N VAL A 126 -12.76 11.93 -8.00
CA VAL A 126 -11.72 11.81 -6.96
C VAL A 126 -10.39 11.45 -7.61
N ASP A 127 -9.37 12.29 -7.41
CA ASP A 127 -7.99 12.02 -7.83
C ASP A 127 -7.41 10.90 -6.99
N LEU A 128 -6.90 9.84 -7.63
CA LEU A 128 -6.28 8.71 -6.98
C LEU A 128 -4.76 8.82 -7.08
N ILE A 129 -4.09 8.78 -5.93
CA ILE A 129 -2.62 8.71 -5.84
C ILE A 129 -2.26 7.41 -5.15
N VAL A 130 -1.47 6.58 -5.81
CA VAL A 130 -0.96 5.33 -5.25
C VAL A 130 0.53 5.48 -4.95
N THR A 131 0.92 5.14 -3.73
CA THR A 131 2.32 5.05 -3.31
C THR A 131 2.66 3.58 -3.08
N GLU A 132 3.56 3.07 -3.90
CA GLU A 132 4.07 1.72 -3.78
C GLU A 132 5.31 1.69 -2.90
N ASN A 133 5.24 0.96 -1.77
CA ASN A 133 6.38 0.85 -0.85
C ASN A 133 6.23 -0.36 0.08
N GLY A 134 7.29 -0.69 0.87
CA GLY A 134 7.20 -1.69 1.94
C GLY A 134 6.34 -1.22 3.10
N SER A 135 5.78 -2.17 3.87
CA SER A 135 4.83 -1.87 4.96
C SER A 135 5.37 -0.89 6.00
N GLN A 136 6.67 -0.94 6.32
CA GLN A 136 7.29 -0.01 7.28
C GLN A 136 7.31 1.44 6.78
N ASP A 137 7.61 1.64 5.49
CA ASP A 137 7.63 2.97 4.89
C ASP A 137 6.21 3.52 4.75
N LEU A 138 5.23 2.66 4.43
CA LEU A 138 3.82 3.03 4.37
C LEU A 138 3.29 3.47 5.74
N VAL A 139 3.70 2.77 6.81
CA VAL A 139 3.36 3.15 8.19
C VAL A 139 3.92 4.53 8.55
N ARG A 140 5.18 4.81 8.18
CA ARG A 140 5.77 6.15 8.37
C ARG A 140 5.02 7.21 7.56
N ALA A 141 4.71 6.93 6.31
CA ALA A 141 3.96 7.85 5.45
C ALA A 141 2.55 8.15 5.97
N LEU A 142 1.87 7.15 6.59
CA LEU A 142 0.61 7.38 7.31
C LEU A 142 0.81 8.30 8.51
N ALA A 143 1.80 8.02 9.36
CA ALA A 143 2.10 8.83 10.54
C ALA A 143 2.41 10.29 10.20
N ASP A 144 3.13 10.51 9.10
CA ASP A 144 3.47 11.83 8.55
C ASP A 144 2.27 12.50 7.83
N GLY A 145 1.12 11.82 7.71
CA GLY A 145 -0.05 12.32 6.99
C GLY A 145 0.14 12.39 5.46
N ALA A 146 1.16 11.73 4.91
CA ALA A 146 1.40 11.65 3.48
C ALA A 146 0.42 10.69 2.76
N LEU A 147 -0.19 9.76 3.50
CA LEU A 147 -1.22 8.83 3.04
C LEU A 147 -2.52 9.00 3.83
N ASP A 148 -3.64 8.70 3.19
CA ASP A 148 -4.96 8.68 3.81
C ASP A 148 -5.30 7.26 4.30
N LEU A 149 -4.86 6.24 3.55
CA LEU A 149 -5.08 4.82 3.81
C LEU A 149 -3.86 4.03 3.33
N ALA A 150 -3.54 2.93 3.99
CA ALA A 150 -2.53 2.00 3.49
C ALA A 150 -2.96 0.54 3.67
N LEU A 151 -2.62 -0.28 2.70
CA LEU A 151 -2.57 -1.73 2.86
C LEU A 151 -1.19 -2.09 3.38
N ILE A 152 -1.12 -2.89 4.42
CA ILE A 152 0.14 -3.29 5.06
C ILE A 152 0.14 -4.78 5.36
N ILE A 153 1.33 -5.35 5.47
CA ILE A 153 1.50 -6.74 5.91
C ILE A 153 1.76 -6.75 7.41
N THR A 154 0.98 -7.52 8.14
CA THR A 154 1.09 -7.67 9.59
C THR A 154 1.48 -9.10 9.99
N PRO A 155 2.13 -9.30 11.15
CA PRO A 155 2.56 -8.31 12.13
C PRO A 155 3.72 -7.45 11.62
N LEU A 156 3.72 -6.18 12.02
CA LEU A 156 4.85 -5.29 11.75
C LEU A 156 6.01 -5.59 12.71
N PRO A 157 7.26 -5.53 12.26
CA PRO A 157 8.43 -5.78 13.12
C PRO A 157 8.66 -4.68 14.16
N VAL A 158 8.06 -3.50 13.99
CA VAL A 158 8.16 -2.36 14.91
C VAL A 158 6.75 -1.93 15.30
N GLN A 159 6.55 -1.61 16.59
CA GLN A 159 5.28 -1.04 17.04
C GLN A 159 5.05 0.30 16.33
N ALA A 160 3.99 0.35 15.54
CA ALA A 160 3.60 1.57 14.87
C ALA A 160 2.92 2.52 15.87
N PRO A 161 3.28 3.82 15.88
CA PRO A 161 2.56 4.78 16.69
C PRO A 161 1.09 4.80 16.25
N ALA A 162 0.18 4.91 17.20
CA ALA A 162 -1.27 5.14 17.13
C ALA A 162 -1.95 5.01 15.72
N LEU A 163 -1.73 3.88 15.04
CA LEU A 163 -2.48 3.53 13.84
C LEU A 163 -3.68 2.67 14.21
N ALA A 164 -4.82 2.95 13.60
CA ALA A 164 -5.93 2.03 13.56
C ALA A 164 -5.67 1.02 12.43
N THR A 165 -5.69 -0.27 12.76
CA THR A 165 -5.47 -1.34 11.80
C THR A 165 -6.62 -2.34 11.86
N SER A 166 -7.03 -2.87 10.72
CA SER A 166 -8.07 -3.89 10.60
C SER A 166 -7.59 -4.97 9.65
N GLU A 167 -7.60 -6.23 10.09
CA GLU A 167 -7.28 -7.38 9.24
C GLU A 167 -8.30 -7.49 8.11
N LEU A 168 -7.83 -7.67 6.88
CA LEU A 168 -8.66 -7.84 5.69
C LEU A 168 -8.70 -9.29 5.25
N LEU A 169 -7.53 -9.90 5.10
CA LEU A 169 -7.44 -11.27 4.65
C LEU A 169 -6.13 -11.92 5.09
N ARG A 170 -6.16 -13.24 5.14
CA ARG A 170 -4.98 -14.09 5.25
C ARG A 170 -4.71 -14.72 3.90
N GLU A 171 -3.55 -14.43 3.33
CA GLU A 171 -3.15 -14.85 2.01
C GLU A 171 -2.06 -15.92 2.07
N GLU A 172 -2.23 -16.99 1.31
CA GLU A 172 -1.21 -18.03 1.17
C GLU A 172 -0.05 -17.53 0.33
N LEU A 173 1.17 -17.92 0.70
CA LEU A 173 2.35 -17.81 -0.13
C LEU A 173 2.55 -19.13 -0.86
N VAL A 174 3.00 -19.04 -2.10
CA VAL A 174 3.22 -20.20 -2.99
C VAL A 174 4.57 -20.09 -3.67
N VAL A 175 5.09 -21.21 -4.14
CA VAL A 175 6.30 -21.22 -4.97
C VAL A 175 5.88 -21.10 -6.44
N VAL A 176 6.51 -20.16 -7.16
CA VAL A 176 6.38 -20.05 -8.61
C VAL A 176 7.64 -20.51 -9.31
N SER A 177 7.47 -21.17 -10.46
CA SER A 177 8.55 -21.65 -11.33
C SER A 177 8.19 -21.49 -12.80
N ALA A 178 9.19 -21.43 -13.66
CA ALA A 178 8.98 -21.38 -15.10
C ALA A 178 8.21 -22.64 -15.58
N PRO A 179 7.20 -22.49 -16.43
CA PRO A 179 6.35 -23.64 -16.86
C PRO A 179 7.09 -24.67 -17.71
N ASP A 180 8.17 -24.26 -18.40
CA ASP A 180 9.05 -25.08 -19.24
C ASP A 180 10.17 -25.79 -18.45
N ARG A 181 10.32 -25.52 -17.16
CA ARG A 181 11.28 -26.15 -16.26
C ARG A 181 10.64 -27.27 -15.44
N PRO A 182 11.40 -28.23 -14.91
CA PRO A 182 10.88 -29.22 -13.98
C PRO A 182 10.14 -28.60 -12.80
N ALA A 183 9.07 -29.23 -12.35
CA ALA A 183 8.34 -28.75 -11.16
C ALA A 183 9.27 -28.78 -9.94
N PRO A 184 9.09 -27.84 -8.98
CA PRO A 184 9.92 -27.81 -7.76
C PRO A 184 9.59 -28.93 -6.77
N VAL A 185 8.74 -29.87 -7.14
CA VAL A 185 8.40 -31.09 -6.40
C VAL A 185 8.76 -32.32 -7.21
N THR A 186 9.05 -33.44 -6.54
CA THR A 186 9.42 -34.70 -7.18
C THR A 186 8.36 -35.77 -6.92
N GLY A 187 8.24 -36.72 -7.86
CA GLY A 187 7.31 -37.83 -7.77
C GLY A 187 5.84 -37.40 -7.87
N ARG A 188 4.99 -37.96 -7.03
CA ARG A 188 3.53 -37.68 -7.02
C ARG A 188 3.15 -36.50 -6.11
N ARG A 189 4.12 -35.78 -5.55
CA ARG A 189 3.83 -34.64 -4.67
C ARG A 189 3.33 -33.44 -5.50
N THR A 190 2.27 -32.82 -5.00
CA THR A 190 1.69 -31.58 -5.58
C THR A 190 1.94 -30.36 -4.70
N ARG A 191 2.54 -30.57 -3.51
CA ARG A 191 2.84 -29.55 -2.51
C ARG A 191 4.31 -29.60 -2.14
N ILE A 192 4.91 -28.45 -1.83
CA ILE A 192 6.30 -28.29 -1.44
C ILE A 192 6.40 -28.00 0.05
N HIS A 193 7.40 -28.53 0.73
CA HIS A 193 7.77 -28.10 2.10
C HIS A 193 8.83 -27.00 2.04
N VAL A 194 8.95 -26.22 3.11
CA VAL A 194 9.98 -25.16 3.18
C VAL A 194 11.39 -25.77 3.06
N GLU A 195 11.60 -26.95 3.63
CA GLU A 195 12.83 -27.71 3.57
C GLU A 195 13.25 -28.10 2.14
N ASP A 196 12.28 -28.28 1.25
CA ASP A 196 12.51 -28.58 -0.17
C ASP A 196 13.12 -27.39 -0.93
N LEU A 197 13.13 -26.19 -0.35
CA LEU A 197 13.83 -25.01 -0.91
C LEU A 197 15.33 -25.05 -0.67
N ARG A 198 15.80 -25.94 0.22
CA ARG A 198 17.23 -26.08 0.53
C ARG A 198 18.04 -26.41 -0.72
N GLY A 199 19.09 -25.63 -0.98
CA GLY A 199 19.95 -25.80 -2.15
C GLY A 199 19.30 -25.47 -3.52
N ARG A 200 18.05 -24.99 -3.52
CA ARG A 200 17.43 -24.51 -4.76
C ARG A 200 17.78 -23.07 -5.05
N PRO A 201 18.04 -22.71 -6.30
CA PRO A 201 18.31 -21.34 -6.70
C PRO A 201 17.03 -20.51 -6.59
N LEU A 202 17.02 -19.49 -5.73
CA LEU A 202 15.89 -18.58 -5.59
C LEU A 202 16.16 -17.27 -6.35
N ALA A 203 15.14 -16.78 -7.05
CA ALA A 203 15.02 -15.38 -7.45
C ALA A 203 14.41 -14.61 -6.26
N MET A 204 15.19 -13.65 -5.71
CA MET A 204 14.86 -13.01 -4.45
C MET A 204 14.65 -11.49 -4.61
N PHE A 205 13.72 -10.97 -3.86
CA PHE A 205 13.41 -9.56 -3.77
C PHE A 205 14.56 -8.72 -3.19
N ARG A 206 14.51 -7.41 -3.41
CA ARG A 206 15.46 -6.48 -2.79
C ARG A 206 15.40 -6.54 -1.25
N ARG A 207 16.44 -6.04 -0.60
CA ARG A 207 16.45 -5.89 0.86
C ARG A 207 15.36 -4.91 1.32
N GLY A 208 14.76 -5.17 2.46
CA GLY A 208 13.66 -4.39 3.01
C GLY A 208 12.29 -4.68 2.38
N TYR A 209 12.20 -5.71 1.53
CA TYR A 209 10.92 -6.18 1.01
C TYR A 209 10.33 -7.27 1.92
N ASP A 210 9.08 -7.13 2.33
CA ASP A 210 8.44 -8.02 3.30
C ASP A 210 8.58 -9.51 2.94
N LEU A 211 8.37 -9.86 1.66
CA LEU A 211 8.48 -11.26 1.19
C LEU A 211 9.91 -11.83 1.29
N ARG A 212 10.92 -11.00 1.14
CA ARG A 212 12.30 -11.42 1.37
C ARG A 212 12.49 -11.84 2.82
N GLU A 213 12.07 -10.99 3.73
CA GLU A 213 12.20 -11.25 5.17
C GLU A 213 11.39 -12.50 5.57
N PHE A 214 10.15 -12.63 5.10
CA PHE A 214 9.32 -13.80 5.33
C PHE A 214 9.97 -15.10 4.82
N THR A 215 10.45 -15.09 3.57
CA THR A 215 11.06 -16.28 2.95
C THR A 215 12.36 -16.66 3.68
N THR A 216 13.21 -15.67 3.98
CA THR A 216 14.48 -15.91 4.68
C THR A 216 14.24 -16.44 6.10
N ALA A 217 13.29 -15.84 6.82
CA ALA A 217 12.92 -16.28 8.17
C ALA A 217 12.39 -17.73 8.17
N ALA A 218 11.52 -18.09 7.22
CA ALA A 218 11.01 -19.45 7.08
C ALA A 218 12.12 -20.48 6.81
N CYS A 219 13.05 -20.15 5.91
CA CYS A 219 14.22 -21.00 5.64
C CYS A 219 15.11 -21.18 6.87
N ARG A 220 15.36 -20.10 7.62
CA ARG A 220 16.13 -20.14 8.87
C ARG A 220 15.46 -21.00 9.94
N THR A 221 14.14 -20.87 10.09
CA THR A 221 13.36 -21.72 10.99
C THR A 221 13.43 -23.19 10.59
N ALA A 222 13.51 -23.48 9.29
CA ALA A 222 13.73 -24.83 8.76
C ALA A 222 15.22 -25.28 8.78
N GLY A 223 16.11 -24.51 9.41
CA GLY A 223 17.50 -24.86 9.67
C GLY A 223 18.44 -24.73 8.46
N PHE A 224 18.18 -23.74 7.56
CA PHE A 224 19.09 -23.43 6.46
C PHE A 224 19.00 -21.98 5.99
N GLU A 225 20.10 -21.52 5.37
CA GLU A 225 20.10 -20.24 4.64
C GLU A 225 19.70 -20.46 3.18
N PRO A 226 18.81 -19.64 2.62
CA PRO A 226 18.43 -19.75 1.22
C PRO A 226 19.57 -19.34 0.28
N THR A 227 19.67 -20.00 -0.87
CA THR A 227 20.65 -19.67 -1.92
C THR A 227 19.96 -18.83 -3.00
N PHE A 228 20.57 -17.70 -3.35
CA PHE A 228 20.03 -16.79 -4.37
C PHE A 228 20.83 -16.90 -5.66
N THR A 229 20.13 -17.09 -6.78
CA THR A 229 20.75 -16.99 -8.12
C THR A 229 20.74 -15.53 -8.57
N VAL A 230 19.67 -14.83 -8.26
CA VAL A 230 19.52 -13.40 -8.53
C VAL A 230 18.80 -12.77 -7.33
N GLU A 231 19.27 -11.62 -6.89
CA GLU A 231 18.64 -10.84 -5.83
C GLU A 231 18.50 -9.38 -6.23
N GLY A 232 17.39 -8.78 -5.85
CA GLY A 232 17.03 -7.40 -6.19
C GLY A 232 15.74 -7.34 -7.00
N GLY A 233 15.23 -6.14 -7.17
CA GLY A 233 13.99 -5.90 -7.89
C GLY A 233 12.73 -6.01 -7.04
N GLU A 234 11.65 -5.53 -7.62
CA GLU A 234 10.29 -5.60 -7.10
C GLU A 234 9.56 -6.79 -7.73
N MET A 235 8.26 -6.90 -7.50
CA MET A 235 7.45 -8.07 -7.88
C MET A 235 7.61 -8.46 -9.35
N ASP A 236 7.44 -7.52 -10.28
CA ASP A 236 7.48 -7.80 -11.72
C ASP A 236 8.86 -8.27 -12.19
N ALA A 237 9.93 -7.69 -11.62
CA ALA A 237 11.30 -8.12 -11.93
C ALA A 237 11.56 -9.56 -11.47
N VAL A 238 11.13 -9.90 -10.24
CA VAL A 238 11.30 -11.26 -9.70
C VAL A 238 10.50 -12.28 -10.52
N LEU A 239 9.24 -11.97 -10.88
CA LEU A 239 8.46 -12.82 -11.78
C LEU A 239 9.13 -12.96 -13.15
N GLY A 240 9.73 -11.90 -13.67
CA GLY A 240 10.53 -11.92 -14.90
C GLY A 240 11.75 -12.85 -14.81
N PHE A 241 12.49 -12.79 -13.70
CA PHE A 241 13.63 -13.69 -13.46
C PHE A 241 13.20 -15.15 -13.38
N VAL A 242 12.08 -15.44 -12.71
CA VAL A 242 11.52 -16.80 -12.67
C VAL A 242 11.12 -17.26 -14.07
N ARG A 243 10.45 -16.41 -14.85
CA ARG A 243 10.04 -16.72 -16.23
C ARG A 243 11.25 -17.01 -17.14
N ALA A 244 12.35 -16.30 -16.94
CA ALA A 244 13.63 -16.53 -17.62
C ALA A 244 14.37 -17.79 -17.13
N GLY A 245 13.84 -18.52 -16.14
CA GLY A 245 14.44 -19.76 -15.62
C GLY A 245 15.64 -19.54 -14.69
N LEU A 246 15.80 -18.33 -14.13
CA LEU A 246 16.90 -17.99 -13.22
C LEU A 246 16.70 -18.51 -11.79
N GLY A 247 15.59 -19.21 -11.51
CA GLY A 247 15.30 -19.80 -10.22
C GLY A 247 13.80 -19.91 -9.99
N ILE A 248 13.44 -20.22 -8.74
CA ILE A 248 12.06 -20.21 -8.26
C ILE A 248 11.88 -19.06 -7.28
N ALA A 249 10.65 -18.63 -7.04
CA ALA A 249 10.37 -17.58 -6.04
C ALA A 249 9.18 -17.94 -5.15
N VAL A 250 9.17 -17.40 -3.94
CA VAL A 250 8.02 -17.45 -3.03
C VAL A 250 7.25 -16.14 -3.20
N VAL A 251 5.99 -16.24 -3.62
CA VAL A 251 5.14 -15.09 -3.92
C VAL A 251 3.74 -15.30 -3.36
N PRO A 252 2.93 -14.25 -3.18
CA PRO A 252 1.53 -14.35 -2.79
C PRO A 252 0.69 -15.05 -3.87
N SER A 253 -0.31 -15.82 -3.45
CA SER A 253 -1.18 -16.58 -4.36
C SER A 253 -1.90 -15.70 -5.38
N MET A 254 -2.43 -14.55 -4.96
CA MET A 254 -3.11 -13.60 -5.87
C MET A 254 -2.20 -13.08 -7.00
N VAL A 255 -0.90 -12.90 -6.72
CA VAL A 255 0.08 -12.53 -7.75
C VAL A 255 0.40 -13.72 -8.64
N ALA A 256 0.60 -14.90 -8.03
CA ALA A 256 0.93 -16.12 -8.74
C ALA A 256 -0.13 -16.48 -9.80
N GLU A 257 -1.42 -16.38 -9.44
CA GLU A 257 -2.56 -16.66 -10.33
C GLU A 257 -2.57 -15.81 -11.61
N ARG A 258 -2.06 -14.59 -11.53
CA ARG A 258 -1.96 -13.63 -12.65
C ARG A 258 -0.65 -13.73 -13.43
N SER A 259 0.34 -14.48 -12.92
CA SER A 259 1.71 -14.47 -13.43
C SER A 259 1.93 -15.33 -14.72
N GLY A 260 1.05 -16.31 -14.96
CA GLY A 260 1.25 -17.33 -16.01
C GLY A 260 2.38 -18.32 -15.71
N LEU A 261 2.94 -18.29 -14.49
CA LEU A 261 3.97 -19.23 -14.04
C LEU A 261 3.33 -20.51 -13.46
N ARG A 262 4.12 -21.58 -13.34
CA ARG A 262 3.67 -22.78 -12.62
C ARG A 262 3.62 -22.47 -11.12
N ILE A 263 2.47 -22.76 -10.50
CA ILE A 263 2.21 -22.55 -9.09
C ILE A 263 2.38 -23.87 -8.34
N THR A 264 3.12 -23.86 -7.25
CA THR A 264 3.26 -25.00 -6.33
C THR A 264 2.97 -24.53 -4.92
N PRO A 265 1.83 -24.93 -4.34
CA PRO A 265 1.47 -24.52 -2.98
C PRO A 265 2.34 -25.23 -1.94
N PHE A 266 2.52 -24.60 -0.77
CA PHE A 266 3.18 -25.23 0.36
C PHE A 266 2.28 -26.30 0.99
N ALA A 267 2.92 -27.34 1.53
CA ALA A 267 2.26 -28.31 2.40
C ALA A 267 1.94 -27.68 3.75
N THR A 268 0.87 -28.19 4.42
CA THR A 268 0.49 -27.72 5.76
C THR A 268 1.63 -27.89 6.77
N PRO A 269 1.92 -26.86 7.62
CA PRO A 269 1.09 -25.68 7.90
C PRO A 269 1.17 -24.56 6.84
N GLY A 270 2.05 -24.66 5.85
CA GLY A 270 2.21 -23.68 4.77
C GLY A 270 2.81 -22.35 5.22
N MET A 271 2.95 -21.45 4.27
CA MET A 271 3.36 -20.07 4.51
C MET A 271 2.19 -19.14 4.16
N HIS A 272 1.92 -18.19 5.01
CA HIS A 272 0.86 -17.20 4.79
C HIS A 272 1.27 -15.84 5.34
N ARG A 273 0.64 -14.80 4.84
CA ARG A 273 0.75 -13.44 5.34
C ARG A 273 -0.63 -12.87 5.66
N VAL A 274 -0.66 -11.90 6.56
CA VAL A 274 -1.90 -11.17 6.88
C VAL A 274 -1.84 -9.81 6.20
N VAL A 275 -2.85 -9.50 5.41
CA VAL A 275 -3.05 -8.18 4.81
C VAL A 275 -4.01 -7.41 5.69
N SER A 276 -3.61 -6.22 6.10
CA SER A 276 -4.42 -5.32 6.92
C SER A 276 -4.57 -3.96 6.24
N VAL A 277 -5.69 -3.30 6.47
CA VAL A 277 -5.85 -1.89 6.16
C VAL A 277 -5.47 -1.07 7.38
N ALA A 278 -4.78 0.04 7.16
CA ALA A 278 -4.32 0.94 8.19
C ALA A 278 -4.61 2.40 7.84
N HIS A 279 -4.94 3.18 8.85
CA HIS A 279 -5.04 4.63 8.80
C HIS A 279 -4.59 5.22 10.13
N ARG A 280 -4.43 6.53 10.22
CA ARG A 280 -4.13 7.20 11.48
C ARG A 280 -5.28 7.00 12.47
N GLY A 281 -4.94 6.61 13.70
CA GLY A 281 -5.94 6.38 14.77
C GLY A 281 -6.38 7.65 15.52
N ASP A 282 -5.63 8.75 15.37
CA ASP A 282 -5.87 10.03 16.06
C ASP A 282 -6.76 11.00 15.26
N VAL A 283 -7.07 10.68 14.01
CA VAL A 283 -8.01 11.43 13.16
C VAL A 283 -8.98 10.47 12.47
N SER A 284 -10.21 10.93 12.26
CA SER A 284 -11.18 10.15 11.47
C SER A 284 -10.72 10.08 10.01
N PRO A 285 -10.80 8.92 9.36
CA PRO A 285 -10.52 8.82 7.93
C PRO A 285 -11.45 9.71 7.11
N SER A 286 -10.96 10.28 6.03
CA SER A 286 -11.76 11.05 5.10
C SER A 286 -12.93 10.23 4.54
N ARG A 287 -13.97 10.88 4.02
CA ARG A 287 -15.08 10.17 3.39
C ARG A 287 -14.61 9.28 2.25
N ALA A 288 -13.67 9.77 1.42
CA ALA A 288 -13.10 8.99 0.32
C ALA A 288 -12.34 7.75 0.83
N ALA A 289 -11.58 7.88 1.93
CA ALA A 289 -10.88 6.75 2.53
C ALA A 289 -11.85 5.70 3.11
N ARG A 290 -12.91 6.12 3.79
CA ARG A 290 -13.95 5.21 4.30
C ARG A 290 -14.68 4.47 3.16
N GLU A 291 -14.99 5.15 2.06
CA GLU A 291 -15.65 4.53 0.92
C GLU A 291 -14.72 3.55 0.18
N LEU A 292 -13.42 3.88 0.04
CA LEU A 292 -12.46 2.93 -0.51
C LEU A 292 -12.34 1.69 0.37
N GLU A 293 -12.26 1.86 1.69
CA GLU A 293 -12.21 0.74 2.64
C GLU A 293 -13.48 -0.13 2.56
N ARG A 294 -14.65 0.48 2.40
CA ARG A 294 -15.91 -0.24 2.20
C ARG A 294 -15.88 -1.07 0.91
N ILE A 295 -15.50 -0.46 -0.21
CA ILE A 295 -15.38 -1.15 -1.51
C ILE A 295 -14.36 -2.28 -1.45
N LEU A 296 -13.21 -2.06 -0.77
CA LEU A 296 -12.19 -3.07 -0.55
C LEU A 296 -12.75 -4.27 0.22
N LYS A 297 -13.49 -4.03 1.32
CA LYS A 297 -14.14 -5.10 2.11
C LYS A 297 -15.19 -5.85 1.29
N GLU A 298 -15.99 -5.14 0.51
CA GLU A 298 -16.99 -5.76 -0.38
C GLU A 298 -16.34 -6.62 -1.47
N HIS A 299 -15.25 -6.12 -2.07
CA HIS A 299 -14.48 -6.87 -3.08
C HIS A 299 -13.92 -8.18 -2.52
N LEU A 300 -13.51 -8.18 -1.25
CA LEU A 300 -13.01 -9.35 -0.52
C LEU A 300 -14.13 -10.21 0.09
N GLY A 301 -15.41 -9.86 -0.09
CA GLY A 301 -16.54 -10.58 0.50
C GLY A 301 -16.68 -10.39 2.01
N LEU A 302 -16.06 -9.35 2.57
CA LEU A 302 -16.06 -9.01 4.01
C LEU A 302 -17.11 -7.95 4.37
N GLY A 303 -17.91 -7.50 3.40
CA GLY A 303 -19.02 -6.55 3.63
C GLY A 303 -20.12 -7.16 4.49
N PRO A 304 -20.99 -6.33 5.12
CA PRO A 304 -22.17 -6.84 5.79
C PRO A 304 -22.94 -7.70 4.79
N SER A 305 -23.15 -8.98 5.15
CA SER A 305 -23.71 -10.03 4.30
C SER A 305 -24.88 -9.47 3.47
N ALA A 306 -24.66 -9.26 2.19
CA ALA A 306 -25.76 -9.11 1.25
C ALA A 306 -26.57 -10.39 1.33
N ALA A 307 -27.87 -10.28 1.62
CA ALA A 307 -28.80 -11.40 1.67
C ALA A 307 -28.55 -12.30 0.45
N PRO A 308 -28.55 -13.63 0.59
CA PRO A 308 -28.23 -14.56 -0.48
C PRO A 308 -29.09 -14.21 -1.70
N ARG A 309 -28.44 -13.99 -2.84
CA ARG A 309 -29.15 -13.77 -4.10
C ARG A 309 -30.09 -14.96 -4.30
N PRO A 310 -31.40 -14.72 -4.54
CA PRO A 310 -32.33 -15.81 -4.80
C PRO A 310 -31.79 -16.63 -5.98
N ARG A 311 -31.68 -17.95 -5.79
CA ARG A 311 -31.27 -18.88 -6.84
C ARG A 311 -32.19 -18.65 -8.04
N PRO A 312 -31.66 -18.57 -9.26
CA PRO A 312 -32.51 -18.53 -10.45
C PRO A 312 -33.42 -19.74 -10.42
N GLY A 313 -34.73 -19.46 -10.45
CA GLY A 313 -35.76 -20.52 -10.48
C GLY A 313 -35.57 -21.38 -11.73
N PRO A 314 -36.03 -22.64 -11.71
CA PRO A 314 -35.91 -23.53 -12.86
C PRO A 314 -36.59 -22.91 -14.08
N PRO A 315 -36.03 -23.15 -15.30
CA PRO A 315 -36.62 -22.62 -16.53
C PRO A 315 -38.09 -23.07 -16.66
N ARG A 316 -38.97 -22.09 -16.86
CA ARG A 316 -40.39 -22.38 -17.18
C ARG A 316 -40.43 -23.14 -18.48
N GLY A 317 -40.88 -24.37 -18.44
CA GLY A 317 -41.17 -25.19 -19.64
C GLY A 317 -42.15 -24.49 -20.59
N PRO A 318 -42.12 -24.85 -21.88
CA PRO A 318 -42.99 -24.22 -22.87
C PRO A 318 -44.46 -24.48 -22.54
N ARG A 319 -45.27 -23.40 -22.47
CA ARG A 319 -46.72 -23.48 -22.34
C ARG A 319 -47.29 -24.27 -23.54
N GLY A 320 -47.88 -25.41 -23.25
CA GLY A 320 -48.58 -26.21 -24.23
C GLY A 320 -49.67 -25.39 -24.93
N ALA A 321 -49.68 -25.45 -26.24
CA ALA A 321 -50.72 -24.90 -27.10
C ALA A 321 -52.03 -25.65 -26.78
N VAL A 322 -53.01 -24.93 -26.37
CA VAL A 322 -54.42 -25.41 -26.22
C VAL A 322 -54.98 -25.47 -27.65
N ALA A 323 -55.12 -26.68 -28.18
CA ALA A 323 -55.82 -26.95 -29.42
C ALA A 323 -57.32 -26.54 -29.27
N GLY A 324 -57.76 -25.66 -30.16
CA GLY A 324 -59.16 -25.31 -30.25
C GLY A 324 -59.96 -26.51 -30.78
N ASP A 325 -60.96 -26.87 -30.07
CA ASP A 325 -62.02 -27.77 -30.55
C ASP A 325 -63.11 -26.96 -31.20
N ARG A 326 -63.29 -27.20 -32.50
CA ARG A 326 -64.50 -26.81 -33.22
C ARG A 326 -65.37 -28.06 -33.29
N ASP A 327 -66.56 -27.98 -32.79
CA ASP A 327 -67.76 -28.52 -33.46
C ASP A 327 -69.03 -28.44 -32.58
N ARG A 328 -69.93 -27.56 -33.03
CA ARG A 328 -71.31 -27.81 -33.42
C ARG A 328 -72.38 -28.21 -32.39
N PRO A 329 -73.65 -28.06 -32.88
CA PRO A 329 -74.27 -27.29 -33.99
C PRO A 329 -75.07 -26.11 -33.51
#